data_3023c9a2afe4a8dbfbf79de6b7b75cec
#
_entry.id   3023c9a2afe4a8dbfbf79de6b7b75cec
#
_cell.length_a   1.000
_cell.length_b   1.000
_cell.length_c   1.000
_cell.angle_alpha   90.00
_cell.angle_beta   90.00
_cell.angle_gamma   90.00
#
_symmetry.space_group_name_H-M   'P 1'
#
loop_
_entity.id
_entity.type
_entity.pdbx_description
1 polymer ?
#
loop_
_entity_poly.entity_id
_entity_poly.type
_entity_poly.pdbx_seq_one_letter_code
_entity_poly.pdbx_strand_id
1 'polypeptide(L)'
;SAFSISTALPPMLDYYSLTFSAAQVELLVSVPSFSVVAMLLLNSFIDKWLSDRQLIVTGLLLLSSAGIFPFFVQAYPLVLLSRIAFGMGIGLINAKAIAIISQRFQGKERVQMLGIRGSMELIGGASCSLLVGQLLKIHWTFAFLIYGLGFVILTMYLLFVPTMDQDRKSVV
;
A
#
# COMPACT_ATOMS: atom_id res chain seq x y z
N SER A 1 -0.22 4.52 5.64
CA SER A 1 0.05 5.04 4.32
C SER A 1 1.54 5.07 3.99
N ALA A 2 1.92 5.23 2.70
CA ALA A 2 3.31 5.27 2.28
C ALA A 2 4.13 6.39 2.96
N PHE A 3 3.46 7.49 3.31
CA PHE A 3 4.09 8.64 3.98
C PHE A 3 4.57 8.36 5.40
N SER A 4 4.01 7.36 6.08
CA SER A 4 4.42 7.03 7.45
C SER A 4 5.87 6.58 7.54
N ILE A 5 6.42 6.00 6.48
CA ILE A 5 7.80 5.51 6.46
C ILE A 5 8.83 6.62 6.21
N SER A 6 8.40 7.81 5.74
CA SER A 6 9.31 8.95 5.57
C SER A 6 9.97 9.37 6.90
N THR A 7 9.32 9.09 8.03
CA THR A 7 9.89 9.31 9.36
C THR A 7 11.08 8.41 9.68
N ALA A 8 11.24 7.29 8.96
CA ALA A 8 12.39 6.39 9.08
C ALA A 8 13.58 6.82 8.21
N LEU A 9 13.43 7.86 7.37
CA LEU A 9 14.49 8.32 6.47
C LEU A 9 15.79 8.71 7.19
N PRO A 10 15.79 9.52 8.28
CA PRO A 10 17.02 9.88 8.96
C PRO A 10 17.82 8.65 9.45
N PRO A 11 17.26 7.71 10.22
CA PRO A 11 18.01 6.52 10.63
C PRO A 11 18.40 5.58 9.47
N MET A 12 17.63 5.59 8.34
CA MET A 12 18.04 4.87 7.14
C MET A 12 19.25 5.52 6.47
N LEU A 13 19.32 6.85 6.45
CA LEU A 13 20.49 7.58 5.95
C LEU A 13 21.72 7.23 6.76
N ASP A 14 21.64 7.21 8.07
CA ASP A 14 22.75 6.83 8.94
C ASP A 14 23.23 5.39 8.69
N TYR A 15 22.30 4.44 8.52
CA TYR A 15 22.61 3.04 8.27
C TYR A 15 23.30 2.80 6.92
N TYR A 16 22.82 3.46 5.86
CA TYR A 16 23.33 3.28 4.49
C TYR A 16 24.43 4.29 4.09
N SER A 17 24.72 5.30 4.92
CA SER A 17 25.67 6.39 4.60
C SER A 17 27.08 5.92 4.27
N LEU A 18 27.51 4.77 4.77
CA LEU A 18 28.83 4.20 4.51
C LEU A 18 28.99 3.60 3.12
N THR A 19 27.88 3.24 2.45
CA THR A 19 27.94 2.45 1.21
C THR A 19 27.17 3.13 0.04
N PHE A 20 26.15 3.95 0.35
CA PHE A 20 25.26 4.55 -0.64
C PHE A 20 25.10 6.05 -0.42
N SER A 21 24.84 6.80 -1.52
CA SER A 21 24.58 8.23 -1.43
C SER A 21 23.22 8.53 -0.80
N ALA A 22 23.05 9.72 -0.20
CA ALA A 22 21.78 10.18 0.34
C ALA A 22 20.65 10.09 -0.68
N ALA A 23 20.90 10.46 -1.94
CA ALA A 23 19.93 10.36 -3.03
C ALA A 23 19.46 8.92 -3.27
N GLN A 24 20.34 7.92 -3.17
CA GLN A 24 19.97 6.52 -3.30
C GLN A 24 19.10 6.03 -2.13
N VAL A 25 19.34 6.51 -0.92
CA VAL A 25 18.50 6.19 0.25
C VAL A 25 17.13 6.86 0.13
N GLU A 26 17.08 8.11 -0.31
CA GLU A 26 15.82 8.83 -0.55
C GLU A 26 14.95 8.15 -1.63
N LEU A 27 15.57 7.51 -2.62
CA LEU A 27 14.86 6.71 -3.60
C LEU A 27 14.05 5.57 -2.95
N LEU A 28 14.55 4.94 -1.89
CA LEU A 28 13.81 3.88 -1.17
C LEU A 28 12.48 4.37 -0.58
N VAL A 29 12.40 5.64 -0.24
CA VAL A 29 11.18 6.27 0.29
C VAL A 29 10.29 6.80 -0.82
N SER A 30 10.87 7.28 -1.92
CA SER A 30 10.14 7.94 -3.03
C SER A 30 9.61 6.95 -4.06
N VAL A 31 10.33 5.85 -4.35
CA VAL A 31 9.97 4.85 -5.37
C VAL A 31 8.57 4.28 -5.21
N PRO A 32 8.05 3.99 -4.01
CA PRO A 32 6.66 3.54 -3.87
C PRO A 32 5.65 4.50 -4.48
N SER A 33 5.86 5.82 -4.36
CA SER A 33 4.94 6.82 -4.92
C SER A 33 4.90 6.76 -6.45
N PHE A 34 6.04 6.61 -7.11
CA PHE A 34 6.11 6.41 -8.56
C PHE A 34 5.43 5.11 -8.98
N SER A 35 5.64 4.03 -8.22
CA SER A 35 5.02 2.73 -8.49
C SER A 35 3.50 2.79 -8.34
N VAL A 36 2.99 3.56 -7.39
CA VAL A 36 1.54 3.81 -7.25
C VAL A 36 0.98 4.48 -8.49
N VAL A 37 1.63 5.54 -8.97
CA VAL A 37 1.17 6.27 -10.17
C VAL A 37 1.21 5.37 -11.40
N ALA A 38 2.31 4.66 -11.61
CA ALA A 38 2.43 3.70 -12.72
C ALA A 38 1.32 2.65 -12.67
N MET A 39 1.01 2.12 -11.48
CA MET A 39 -0.02 1.10 -11.30
C MET A 39 -1.43 1.64 -11.53
N LEU A 40 -1.71 2.89 -11.14
CA LEU A 40 -2.98 3.55 -11.44
C LEU A 40 -3.22 3.67 -12.95
N LEU A 41 -2.18 3.99 -13.71
CA LEU A 41 -2.26 4.05 -15.18
C LEU A 41 -2.46 2.67 -15.81
N LEU A 42 -1.78 1.65 -15.29
CA LEU A 42 -1.87 0.27 -15.78
C LEU A 42 -3.16 -0.45 -15.35
N ASN A 43 -3.85 0.06 -14.33
CA ASN A 43 -5.03 -0.59 -13.76
C ASN A 43 -6.10 -0.89 -14.82
N SER A 44 -6.33 0.01 -15.76
CA SER A 44 -7.32 -0.16 -16.85
C SER A 44 -7.02 -1.37 -17.75
N PHE A 45 -5.76 -1.77 -17.87
CA PHE A 45 -5.37 -2.97 -18.59
C PHE A 45 -5.52 -4.22 -17.74
N ILE A 46 -5.16 -4.14 -16.47
CA ILE A 46 -5.17 -5.27 -15.52
C ILE A 46 -6.60 -5.68 -15.18
N ASP A 47 -7.53 -4.73 -15.09
CA ASP A 47 -8.95 -4.96 -14.84
C ASP A 47 -9.63 -5.87 -15.88
N LYS A 48 -9.05 -5.99 -17.07
CA LYS A 48 -9.56 -6.87 -18.11
C LYS A 48 -9.25 -8.35 -17.86
N TRP A 49 -8.23 -8.63 -17.07
CA TRP A 49 -7.68 -9.97 -16.87
C TRP A 49 -7.98 -10.55 -15.49
N LEU A 50 -8.12 -9.72 -14.48
CA LEU A 50 -8.29 -10.11 -13.09
C LEU A 50 -9.62 -9.62 -12.53
N SER A 51 -10.27 -10.44 -11.70
CA SER A 51 -11.47 -10.04 -10.97
C SER A 51 -11.13 -9.02 -9.87
N ASP A 52 -12.13 -8.22 -9.47
CA ASP A 52 -11.99 -7.21 -8.42
C ASP A 52 -11.43 -7.81 -7.12
N ARG A 53 -11.89 -9.01 -6.76
CA ARG A 53 -11.41 -9.72 -5.57
C ARG A 53 -9.94 -10.12 -5.70
N GLN A 54 -9.55 -10.69 -6.85
CA GLN A 54 -8.17 -11.08 -7.11
C GLN A 54 -7.23 -9.88 -7.03
N LEU A 55 -7.64 -8.73 -7.58
CA LEU A 55 -6.86 -7.49 -7.54
C LEU A 55 -6.68 -6.97 -6.11
N ILE A 56 -7.73 -6.98 -5.29
CA ILE A 56 -7.64 -6.55 -3.89
C ILE A 56 -6.75 -7.51 -3.09
N VAL A 57 -6.94 -8.82 -3.25
CA VAL A 57 -6.13 -9.83 -2.55
C VAL A 57 -4.66 -9.72 -2.95
N THR A 58 -4.37 -9.62 -4.25
CA THR A 58 -2.99 -9.43 -4.75
C THR A 58 -2.39 -8.14 -4.23
N GLY A 59 -3.14 -7.04 -4.25
CA GLY A 59 -2.70 -5.75 -3.73
C GLY A 59 -2.38 -5.80 -2.23
N LEU A 60 -3.22 -6.46 -1.42
CA LEU A 60 -2.99 -6.62 0.02
C LEU A 60 -1.80 -7.54 0.31
N LEU A 61 -1.63 -8.63 -0.46
CA LEU A 61 -0.46 -9.51 -0.34
C LEU A 61 0.84 -8.78 -0.69
N LEU A 62 0.86 -8.03 -1.79
CA LEU A 62 2.03 -7.23 -2.18
C LEU A 62 2.35 -6.16 -1.14
N LEU A 63 1.33 -5.45 -0.64
CA LEU A 63 1.50 -4.42 0.37
C LEU A 63 2.07 -5.01 1.67
N SER A 64 1.52 -6.11 2.14
CA SER A 64 1.90 -6.70 3.42
C SER A 64 3.27 -7.36 3.35
N SER A 65 3.53 -8.21 2.35
CA SER A 65 4.79 -8.93 2.19
C SER A 65 5.95 -7.98 1.86
N ALA A 66 5.76 -7.13 0.85
CA ALA A 66 6.78 -6.17 0.44
C ALA A 66 6.98 -5.06 1.49
N GLY A 67 5.93 -4.71 2.23
CA GLY A 67 6.01 -3.74 3.32
C GLY A 67 6.89 -4.22 4.47
N ILE A 68 6.76 -5.48 4.88
CA ILE A 68 7.52 -6.10 5.98
C ILE A 68 8.94 -6.51 5.56
N PHE A 69 9.17 -6.73 4.27
CA PHE A 69 10.43 -7.30 3.77
C PHE A 69 11.71 -6.60 4.28
N PRO A 70 11.80 -5.25 4.36
CA PRO A 70 12.98 -4.56 4.88
C PRO A 70 13.31 -4.85 6.36
N PHE A 71 12.36 -5.40 7.11
CA PHE A 71 12.62 -5.84 8.46
C PHE A 71 13.55 -7.08 8.49
N PHE A 72 13.40 -7.98 7.53
CA PHE A 72 14.19 -9.22 7.46
C PHE A 72 15.46 -9.07 6.63
N VAL A 73 15.42 -8.27 5.56
CA VAL A 73 16.52 -8.13 4.61
C VAL A 73 16.79 -6.65 4.33
N GLN A 74 17.98 -6.19 4.67
CA GLN A 74 18.40 -4.78 4.53
C GLN A 74 19.33 -4.54 3.33
N ALA A 75 19.53 -5.54 2.45
CA ALA A 75 20.31 -5.35 1.23
C ALA A 75 19.60 -4.34 0.30
N TYR A 76 20.32 -3.26 -0.08
CA TYR A 76 19.75 -2.13 -0.85
C TYR A 76 18.95 -2.57 -2.09
N PRO A 77 19.46 -3.42 -3.01
CA PRO A 77 18.71 -3.78 -4.22
C PRO A 77 17.42 -4.56 -3.90
N LEU A 78 17.44 -5.39 -2.87
CA LEU A 78 16.27 -6.16 -2.45
C LEU A 78 15.24 -5.28 -1.76
N VAL A 79 15.69 -4.32 -0.94
CA VAL A 79 14.81 -3.32 -0.34
C VAL A 79 14.19 -2.44 -1.42
N LEU A 80 14.94 -2.04 -2.45
CA LEU A 80 14.41 -1.26 -3.56
C LEU A 80 13.30 -2.01 -4.32
N LEU A 81 13.51 -3.29 -4.64
CA LEU A 81 12.50 -4.14 -5.27
C LEU A 81 11.24 -4.26 -4.39
N SER A 82 11.42 -4.45 -3.09
CA SER A 82 10.29 -4.50 -2.15
C SER A 82 9.50 -3.19 -2.13
N ARG A 83 10.17 -2.03 -2.29
CA ARG A 83 9.52 -0.73 -2.36
C ARG A 83 8.69 -0.56 -3.63
N ILE A 84 9.16 -1.06 -4.75
CA ILE A 84 8.40 -1.09 -6.01
C ILE A 84 7.15 -1.96 -5.84
N ALA A 85 7.30 -3.20 -5.37
CA ALA A 85 6.19 -4.12 -5.14
C ALA A 85 5.17 -3.55 -4.13
N PHE A 86 5.63 -2.88 -3.08
CA PHE A 86 4.80 -2.20 -2.11
C PHE A 86 3.94 -1.10 -2.74
N GLY A 87 4.55 -0.25 -3.58
CA GLY A 87 3.84 0.80 -4.31
C GLY A 87 2.82 0.22 -5.30
N MET A 88 3.14 -0.88 -5.98
CA MET A 88 2.19 -1.59 -6.85
C MET A 88 0.98 -2.09 -6.05
N GLY A 89 1.18 -2.67 -4.88
CA GLY A 89 0.11 -3.13 -3.99
C GLY A 89 -0.84 -1.98 -3.59
N ILE A 90 -0.28 -0.85 -3.17
CA ILE A 90 -1.06 0.35 -2.85
C ILE A 90 -1.85 0.85 -4.07
N GLY A 91 -1.21 0.90 -5.24
CA GLY A 91 -1.84 1.35 -6.48
C GLY A 91 -3.05 0.52 -6.86
N LEU A 92 -2.94 -0.81 -6.79
CA LEU A 92 -4.04 -1.74 -7.05
C LEU A 92 -5.22 -1.51 -6.12
N ILE A 93 -4.98 -1.44 -4.81
CA ILE A 93 -6.03 -1.24 -3.80
C ILE A 93 -6.72 0.10 -3.99
N ASN A 94 -5.96 1.17 -4.21
CA ASN A 94 -6.51 2.51 -4.42
C ASN A 94 -7.37 2.59 -5.68
N ALA A 95 -6.90 2.03 -6.79
CA ALA A 95 -7.64 1.99 -8.03
C ALA A 95 -8.98 1.28 -7.86
N LYS A 96 -8.97 0.11 -7.21
CA LYS A 96 -10.19 -0.67 -6.96
C LYS A 96 -11.15 0.00 -5.98
N ALA A 97 -10.66 0.58 -4.90
CA ALA A 97 -11.50 1.29 -3.95
C ALA A 97 -12.26 2.44 -4.62
N ILE A 98 -11.58 3.22 -5.47
CA ILE A 98 -12.20 4.31 -6.23
C ILE A 98 -13.21 3.77 -7.24
N ALA A 99 -12.85 2.69 -7.96
CA ALA A 99 -13.72 2.08 -8.97
C ALA A 99 -15.02 1.54 -8.34
N ILE A 100 -14.92 0.82 -7.23
CA ILE A 100 -16.08 0.25 -6.52
C ILE A 100 -17.00 1.37 -6.02
N ILE A 101 -16.46 2.42 -5.41
CA ILE A 101 -17.26 3.56 -4.96
C ILE A 101 -17.95 4.22 -6.16
N SER A 102 -17.24 4.40 -7.27
CA SER A 102 -17.77 5.06 -8.47
C SER A 102 -18.84 4.24 -9.18
N GLN A 103 -18.82 2.92 -9.05
CA GLN A 103 -19.83 2.01 -9.62
C GLN A 103 -21.09 1.91 -8.75
N ARG A 104 -20.95 1.99 -7.43
CA ARG A 104 -22.06 1.78 -6.50
C ARG A 104 -22.80 3.04 -6.11
N PHE A 105 -22.12 4.18 -6.13
CA PHE A 105 -22.67 5.47 -5.71
C PHE A 105 -22.64 6.48 -6.86
N GLN A 106 -23.67 7.34 -6.96
CA GLN A 106 -23.78 8.36 -7.99
C GLN A 106 -23.99 9.76 -7.37
N GLY A 107 -23.71 10.79 -8.17
CA GLY A 107 -23.95 12.18 -7.79
C GLY A 107 -23.32 12.55 -6.44
N LYS A 108 -24.11 13.12 -5.54
CA LYS A 108 -23.69 13.63 -4.25
C LYS A 108 -23.16 12.53 -3.32
N GLU A 109 -23.77 11.35 -3.32
CA GLU A 109 -23.36 10.22 -2.50
C GLU A 109 -21.96 9.73 -2.86
N ARG A 110 -21.62 9.69 -4.15
CA ARG A 110 -20.27 9.33 -4.61
C ARG A 110 -19.23 10.27 -4.06
N VAL A 111 -19.49 11.59 -4.10
CA VAL A 111 -18.58 12.62 -3.57
C VAL A 111 -18.41 12.44 -2.05
N GLN A 112 -19.48 12.19 -1.32
CA GLN A 112 -19.43 11.93 0.11
C GLN A 112 -18.60 10.69 0.45
N MET A 113 -18.81 9.58 -0.27
CA MET A 113 -18.08 8.32 -0.04
C MET A 113 -16.59 8.45 -0.36
N LEU A 114 -16.23 9.18 -1.40
CA LEU A 114 -14.83 9.50 -1.72
C LEU A 114 -14.21 10.40 -0.65
N GLY A 115 -14.98 11.35 -0.12
CA GLY A 115 -14.55 12.20 0.99
C GLY A 115 -14.29 11.41 2.28
N ILE A 116 -15.22 10.54 2.66
CA ILE A 116 -15.05 9.64 3.83
C ILE A 116 -13.83 8.75 3.67
N ARG A 117 -13.65 8.14 2.47
CA ARG A 117 -12.45 7.35 2.17
C ARG A 117 -11.17 8.16 2.37
N GLY A 118 -11.11 9.37 1.84
CA GLY A 118 -9.95 10.26 1.97
C GLY A 118 -9.67 10.63 3.44
N SER A 119 -10.71 10.96 4.20
CA SER A 119 -10.59 11.24 5.64
C SER A 119 -10.07 10.04 6.43
N MET A 120 -10.58 8.85 6.16
CA MET A 120 -10.08 7.62 6.79
C MET A 120 -8.63 7.31 6.42
N GLU A 121 -8.22 7.61 5.20
CA GLU A 121 -6.83 7.47 4.76
C GLU A 121 -5.90 8.41 5.53
N LEU A 122 -6.31 9.67 5.77
CA LEU A 122 -5.55 10.64 6.54
C LEU A 122 -5.46 10.24 8.02
N ILE A 123 -6.58 9.86 8.64
CA ILE A 123 -6.62 9.40 10.03
C ILE A 123 -5.75 8.16 10.21
N GLY A 124 -5.90 7.17 9.32
CA GLY A 124 -5.07 5.96 9.32
C GLY A 124 -3.60 6.28 9.14
N GLY A 125 -3.26 7.19 8.23
CA GLY A 125 -1.90 7.66 8.02
C GLY A 125 -1.29 8.33 9.25
N ALA A 126 -2.02 9.22 9.90
CA ALA A 126 -1.59 9.88 11.12
C ALA A 126 -1.36 8.88 12.27
N SER A 127 -2.32 7.96 12.48
CA SER A 127 -2.20 6.90 13.50
C SER A 127 -0.98 5.99 13.24
N CYS A 128 -0.79 5.58 11.99
CA CYS A 128 0.39 4.80 11.59
C CYS A 128 1.69 5.58 11.81
N SER A 129 1.72 6.87 11.51
CA SER A 129 2.92 7.69 11.71
C SER A 129 3.31 7.81 13.19
N LEU A 130 2.32 7.92 14.08
CA LEU A 130 2.57 7.91 15.53
C LEU A 130 3.15 6.57 16.00
N LEU A 131 2.60 5.45 15.53
CA LEU A 131 3.11 4.11 15.84
C LEU A 131 4.53 3.91 15.29
N VAL A 132 4.78 4.32 14.05
CA VAL A 132 6.13 4.27 13.44
C VAL A 132 7.11 5.10 14.29
N GLY A 133 6.73 6.31 14.71
CA GLY A 133 7.56 7.15 15.57
C GLY A 133 7.96 6.48 16.89
N GLN A 134 7.09 5.65 17.49
CA GLN A 134 7.43 4.88 18.67
C GLN A 134 8.36 3.70 18.36
N LEU A 135 8.11 2.98 17.25
CA LEU A 135 8.92 1.84 16.82
C LEU A 135 10.35 2.24 16.44
N LEU A 136 10.53 3.44 15.86
CA LEU A 136 11.86 3.99 15.52
C LEU A 136 12.75 4.19 16.73
N LYS A 137 12.20 4.34 17.95
CA LYS A 137 13.00 4.42 19.19
C LYS A 137 13.73 3.12 19.50
N ILE A 138 13.29 2.00 18.94
CA ILE A 138 13.90 0.68 19.14
C ILE A 138 14.93 0.44 18.03
N HIS A 139 14.50 0.43 16.79
CA HIS A 139 15.35 0.27 15.61
C HIS A 139 14.57 0.70 14.35
N TRP A 140 15.25 1.29 13.36
CA TRP A 140 14.58 1.81 12.16
C TRP A 140 13.81 0.74 11.38
N THR A 141 14.27 -0.52 11.39
CA THR A 141 13.60 -1.62 10.69
C THR A 141 12.27 -2.00 11.32
N PHE A 142 12.05 -1.75 12.62
CA PHE A 142 10.76 -2.01 13.28
C PHE A 142 9.62 -1.15 12.73
N ALA A 143 9.92 0.00 12.14
CA ALA A 143 8.94 0.83 11.45
C ALA A 143 8.22 0.07 10.33
N PHE A 144 8.87 -0.90 9.70
CA PHE A 144 8.27 -1.70 8.63
C PHE A 144 7.28 -2.77 9.11
N LEU A 145 7.35 -3.16 10.41
CA LEU A 145 6.40 -4.13 10.98
C LEU A 145 4.96 -3.63 10.96
N ILE A 146 4.75 -2.31 10.91
CA ILE A 146 3.40 -1.75 10.84
C ILE A 146 2.64 -2.22 9.59
N TYR A 147 3.37 -2.55 8.53
CA TYR A 147 2.77 -3.08 7.30
C TYR A 147 2.26 -4.52 7.46
N GLY A 148 2.66 -5.21 8.52
CA GLY A 148 2.10 -6.50 8.93
C GLY A 148 0.61 -6.43 9.26
N LEU A 149 0.10 -5.27 9.65
CA LEU A 149 -1.35 -5.02 9.78
C LEU A 149 -2.11 -5.29 8.47
N GLY A 150 -1.44 -5.18 7.32
CA GLY A 150 -2.02 -5.55 6.03
C GLY A 150 -2.45 -7.01 5.96
N PHE A 151 -1.73 -7.93 6.62
CA PHE A 151 -2.14 -9.34 6.70
C PHE A 151 -3.41 -9.53 7.53
N VAL A 152 -3.57 -8.75 8.58
CA VAL A 152 -4.81 -8.74 9.38
C VAL A 152 -5.98 -8.26 8.52
N ILE A 153 -5.78 -7.17 7.78
CA ILE A 153 -6.79 -6.63 6.86
C ILE A 153 -7.11 -7.64 5.77
N LEU A 154 -6.10 -8.31 5.20
CA LEU A 154 -6.29 -9.37 4.21
C LEU A 154 -7.14 -10.51 4.76
N THR A 155 -6.84 -10.99 5.96
CA THR A 155 -7.60 -12.06 6.62
C THR A 155 -9.04 -11.64 6.86
N MET A 156 -9.25 -10.43 7.37
CA MET A 156 -10.60 -9.88 7.56
C MET A 156 -11.33 -9.75 6.22
N TYR A 157 -10.67 -9.28 5.18
CA TYR A 157 -11.27 -9.18 3.84
C TYR A 157 -11.69 -10.54 3.31
N LEU A 158 -10.84 -11.57 3.43
CA LEU A 158 -11.15 -12.92 2.97
C LEU A 158 -12.29 -13.59 3.75
N LEU A 159 -12.41 -13.29 5.04
CA LEU A 159 -13.43 -13.87 5.92
C LEU A 159 -14.79 -13.16 5.81
N PHE A 160 -14.79 -11.83 5.67
CA PHE A 160 -16.02 -11.03 5.80
C PHE A 160 -16.57 -10.54 4.46
N VAL A 161 -15.75 -10.50 3.39
CA VAL A 161 -16.24 -10.06 2.07
C VAL A 161 -16.60 -11.29 1.24
N PRO A 162 -17.90 -11.58 1.03
CA PRO A 162 -18.33 -12.69 0.19
C PRO A 162 -17.91 -12.50 -1.26
N THR A 163 -17.81 -13.60 -1.99
CA THR A 163 -17.49 -13.63 -3.43
C THR A 163 -18.64 -12.98 -4.23
N MET A 164 -18.53 -11.68 -4.49
CA MET A 164 -19.51 -10.95 -5.32
C MET A 164 -19.36 -11.17 -6.83
N ASP A 165 -18.47 -12.06 -7.23
CA ASP A 165 -18.11 -12.29 -8.65
C ASP A 165 -19.11 -13.20 -9.40
N GLN A 166 -20.09 -13.79 -8.72
CA GLN A 166 -21.07 -14.65 -9.39
C GLN A 166 -22.20 -13.89 -10.10
N ASP A 167 -22.49 -12.65 -9.68
CA ASP A 167 -23.62 -11.91 -10.26
C ASP A 167 -23.33 -11.24 -11.61
N ARG A 168 -22.07 -11.12 -12.01
CA ARG A 168 -21.70 -10.51 -13.30
C ARG A 168 -21.84 -11.45 -14.50
N LYS A 169 -21.86 -12.77 -14.27
CA LYS A 169 -21.97 -13.77 -15.34
C LYS A 169 -23.42 -14.24 -15.61
N SER A 170 -24.38 -13.80 -14.78
CA SER A 170 -25.78 -14.18 -14.93
C SER A 170 -26.65 -13.10 -15.63
N VAL A 171 -26.06 -12.01 -16.10
CA VAL A 171 -26.75 -10.92 -16.80
C VAL A 171 -26.09 -10.67 -18.16
N VAL A 172 -25.93 -11.73 -18.93
CA VAL A 172 -25.69 -11.66 -20.39
C VAL A 172 -26.61 -12.70 -21.06
#